data_d2bd3e74825fc724cad7db4fd998fd5c
#
_entry.id   d2bd3e74825fc724cad7db4fd998fd5c
#
_cell.length_a   1.000
_cell.length_b   1.000
_cell.length_c   1.000
_cell.angle_alpha   90.00
_cell.angle_beta   90.00
_cell.angle_gamma   90.00
#
_symmetry.space_group_name_H-M   'P 1'
#
loop_
_entity.id
_entity.type
_entity.pdbx_description
1 polymer ?
#
loop_
_entity_poly.entity_id
_entity_poly.type
_entity_poly.pdbx_seq_one_letter_code
_entity_poly.pdbx_strand_id
1 'polypeptide(L)'
;MKKAFLVELTVLTGYIKQLLPIAAIVGFFVAFGMGTVVPLAGIFVTMFSMMGAMAASAYDDANNWGAYRLTLPLSRRDVVLGRYVAVIAMAGAGVALGIALQVLAVAVGALNILPGDLRDVLHMTQADVLASIFSLFLCLFMGASAAAFTIPAYFKFGNTKATQFLPMFVMLAYFICMVGFGQIADHI
;
A
#
# COMPACT_ATOMS: atom_id res chain seq x y z
N MET A 1 16.13 -0.68 18.82
CA MET A 1 14.92 -1.01 18.06
C MET A 1 13.70 -0.14 18.41
N LYS A 2 13.18 -0.09 19.66
CA LYS A 2 11.96 0.72 19.98
C LYS A 2 12.09 2.20 19.62
N LYS A 3 13.23 2.84 19.93
CA LYS A 3 13.48 4.26 19.63
C LYS A 3 13.57 4.53 18.13
N ALA A 4 14.23 3.65 17.37
CA ALA A 4 14.31 3.78 15.90
C ALA A 4 12.93 3.65 15.25
N PHE A 5 12.12 2.69 15.70
CA PHE A 5 10.75 2.50 15.24
C PHE A 5 9.85 3.70 15.55
N LEU A 6 9.91 4.25 16.76
CA LEU A 6 9.11 5.43 17.13
C LEU A 6 9.46 6.66 16.29
N VAL A 7 10.72 6.86 15.97
CA VAL A 7 11.17 7.94 15.08
C VAL A 7 10.57 7.77 13.69
N GLU A 8 10.68 6.57 13.10
CA GLU A 8 10.07 6.26 11.80
C GLU A 8 8.55 6.43 11.82
N LEU A 9 7.88 5.96 12.86
CA LEU A 9 6.43 6.06 12.99
C LEU A 9 5.98 7.53 13.08
N THR A 10 6.71 8.37 13.80
CA THR A 10 6.38 9.81 13.92
C THR A 10 6.47 10.51 12.56
N VAL A 11 7.49 10.19 11.78
CA VAL A 11 7.65 10.70 10.41
C VAL A 11 6.47 10.25 9.54
N LEU A 12 6.11 8.97 9.59
CA LEU A 12 5.07 8.38 8.76
C LEU A 12 3.66 8.81 9.15
N THR A 13 3.38 9.18 10.41
CA THR A 13 2.05 9.66 10.83
C THR A 13 1.60 10.91 10.09
N GLY A 14 2.52 11.80 9.74
CA GLY A 14 2.24 12.96 8.90
C GLY A 14 1.76 12.56 7.49
N TYR A 15 2.37 11.55 6.91
CA TYR A 15 2.00 11.02 5.59
C TYR A 15 0.69 10.24 5.59
N ILE A 16 0.38 9.50 6.66
CA ILE A 16 -0.89 8.76 6.78
C ILE A 16 -2.09 9.69 6.60
N LYS A 17 -2.05 10.87 7.22
CA LYS A 17 -3.13 11.86 7.11
C LYS A 17 -3.34 12.37 5.68
N GLN A 18 -2.28 12.43 4.88
CA GLN A 18 -2.35 12.84 3.47
C GLN A 18 -2.72 11.68 2.56
N LEU A 19 -2.25 10.48 2.87
CA LEU A 19 -2.53 9.27 2.08
C LEU A 19 -3.98 8.81 2.17
N LEU A 20 -4.61 8.99 3.33
CA LEU A 20 -5.96 8.50 3.59
C LEU A 20 -7.00 9.11 2.62
N PRO A 21 -7.11 10.45 2.44
CA PRO A 21 -8.05 11.03 1.49
C PRO A 21 -7.71 10.65 0.04
N ILE A 22 -6.42 10.58 -0.33
CA ILE A 22 -6.01 10.20 -1.68
C ILE A 22 -6.41 8.74 -1.95
N ALA A 23 -6.12 7.83 -1.02
CA ALA A 23 -6.48 6.43 -1.16
C ALA A 23 -8.00 6.23 -1.21
N ALA A 24 -8.77 7.02 -0.44
CA ALA A 24 -10.23 6.97 -0.48
C ALA A 24 -10.77 7.44 -1.83
N ILE A 25 -10.23 8.52 -2.39
CA ILE A 25 -10.63 9.04 -3.71
C ILE A 25 -10.27 8.02 -4.81
N VAL A 26 -9.03 7.50 -4.81
CA VAL A 26 -8.60 6.50 -5.79
C VAL A 26 -9.43 5.23 -5.66
N GLY A 27 -9.64 4.75 -4.44
CA GLY A 27 -10.47 3.57 -4.18
C GLY A 27 -11.92 3.74 -4.68
N PHE A 28 -12.50 4.92 -4.46
CA PHE A 28 -13.82 5.26 -4.97
C PHE A 28 -13.87 5.20 -6.50
N PHE A 29 -12.95 5.87 -7.20
CA PHE A 29 -12.92 5.86 -8.66
C PHE A 29 -12.69 4.45 -9.24
N VAL A 30 -11.83 3.65 -8.60
CA VAL A 30 -11.59 2.27 -9.05
C VAL A 30 -12.80 1.39 -8.80
N ALA A 31 -13.47 1.50 -7.64
CA ALA A 31 -14.69 0.75 -7.36
C ALA A 31 -15.79 1.06 -8.38
N PHE A 32 -15.97 2.35 -8.72
CA PHE A 32 -16.93 2.77 -9.75
C PHE A 32 -16.52 2.30 -11.15
N GLY A 33 -15.25 2.43 -11.52
CA GLY A 33 -14.75 2.03 -12.82
C GLY A 33 -14.81 0.52 -13.05
N MET A 34 -14.68 -0.28 -12.00
CA MET A 34 -14.79 -1.74 -12.05
C MET A 34 -16.21 -2.26 -11.74
N GLY A 35 -17.11 -1.39 -11.28
CA GLY A 35 -18.47 -1.79 -10.88
C GLY A 35 -18.50 -2.69 -9.64
N THR A 36 -17.46 -2.69 -8.80
CA THR A 36 -17.36 -3.52 -7.60
C THR A 36 -16.42 -2.96 -6.55
N VAL A 37 -16.72 -3.20 -5.27
CA VAL A 37 -15.85 -2.83 -4.13
C VAL A 37 -14.81 -3.90 -3.77
N VAL A 38 -14.75 -5.01 -4.51
CA VAL A 38 -13.81 -6.12 -4.25
C VAL A 38 -12.35 -5.67 -4.11
N PRO A 39 -11.78 -4.83 -4.99
CA PRO A 39 -10.37 -4.44 -4.91
C PRO A 39 -10.08 -3.34 -3.87
N LEU A 40 -11.09 -2.77 -3.22
CA LEU A 40 -10.94 -1.58 -2.37
C LEU A 40 -9.90 -1.80 -1.26
N ALA A 41 -10.01 -2.88 -0.49
CA ALA A 41 -9.05 -3.18 0.58
C ALA A 41 -7.63 -3.39 0.06
N GLY A 42 -7.48 -4.06 -1.09
CA GLY A 42 -6.19 -4.29 -1.75
C GLY A 42 -5.50 -2.99 -2.18
N ILE A 43 -6.25 -2.02 -2.70
CA ILE A 43 -5.74 -0.70 -3.10
C ILE A 43 -5.12 0.02 -1.90
N PHE A 44 -5.81 0.02 -0.75
CA PHE A 44 -5.28 0.64 0.47
C PHE A 44 -3.97 -0.01 0.92
N VAL A 45 -3.93 -1.34 0.93
CA VAL A 45 -2.72 -2.08 1.32
C VAL A 45 -1.53 -1.76 0.41
N THR A 46 -1.72 -1.79 -0.91
CA THR A 46 -0.65 -1.45 -1.86
C THR A 46 -0.20 -0.01 -1.74
N MET A 47 -1.13 0.94 -1.67
CA MET A 47 -0.77 2.35 -1.51
C MET A 47 0.00 2.61 -0.22
N PHE A 48 -0.47 2.09 0.92
CA PHE A 48 0.19 2.31 2.20
C PHE A 48 1.56 1.65 2.29
N SER A 49 1.73 0.43 1.79
CA SER A 49 3.02 -0.27 1.82
C SER A 49 4.06 0.38 0.89
N MET A 50 3.68 0.73 -0.34
CA MET A 50 4.58 1.36 -1.30
C MET A 50 4.95 2.78 -0.89
N MET A 51 3.94 3.61 -0.56
CA MET A 51 4.18 4.99 -0.17
C MET A 51 4.88 5.10 1.18
N GLY A 52 4.67 4.14 2.10
CA GLY A 52 5.42 4.07 3.35
C GLY A 52 6.92 3.92 3.11
N ALA A 53 7.34 3.05 2.17
CA ALA A 53 8.74 2.87 1.82
C ALA A 53 9.33 4.12 1.14
N MET A 54 8.58 4.75 0.23
CA MET A 54 9.01 5.95 -0.49
C MET A 54 9.07 7.19 0.41
N ALA A 55 8.04 7.42 1.23
CA ALA A 55 7.94 8.57 2.11
C ALA A 55 9.07 8.62 3.13
N ALA A 56 9.41 7.49 3.74
CA ALA A 56 10.51 7.40 4.68
C ALA A 56 11.86 7.76 4.04
N SER A 57 12.07 7.40 2.78
CA SER A 57 13.30 7.70 2.05
C SER A 57 13.35 9.16 1.58
N ALA A 58 12.23 9.69 1.11
CA ALA A 58 12.11 11.09 0.72
C ALA A 58 12.34 12.04 1.92
N TYR A 59 11.88 11.66 3.11
CA TYR A 59 12.09 12.43 4.33
C TYR A 59 13.56 12.47 4.75
N ASP A 60 14.28 11.35 4.59
CA ASP A 60 15.72 11.29 4.91
C ASP A 60 16.52 12.30 4.09
N ASP A 61 16.19 12.47 2.80
CA ASP A 61 16.91 13.38 1.91
C ASP A 61 16.47 14.84 2.08
N ALA A 62 15.17 15.10 2.25
CA ALA A 62 14.62 16.46 2.30
C ALA A 62 15.18 17.29 3.46
N ASN A 63 15.54 16.66 4.59
CA ASN A 63 15.98 17.34 5.80
C ASN A 63 17.41 16.99 6.24
N ASN A 64 18.21 16.36 5.36
CA ASN A 64 19.50 15.72 5.74
C ASN A 64 19.37 14.82 6.97
N TRP A 65 18.16 14.27 7.18
CA TRP A 65 17.84 13.44 8.33
C TRP A 65 18.65 12.14 8.36
N GLY A 66 19.00 11.62 7.18
CA GLY A 66 19.86 10.46 7.05
C GLY A 66 21.24 10.67 7.70
N ALA A 67 21.86 11.85 7.52
CA ALA A 67 23.11 12.21 8.15
C ALA A 67 22.95 12.40 9.66
N TYR A 68 21.92 13.12 10.09
CA TYR A 68 21.62 13.31 11.51
C TYR A 68 21.34 12.00 12.25
N ARG A 69 20.64 11.05 11.62
CA ARG A 69 20.37 9.73 12.18
C ARG A 69 21.64 8.95 12.51
N LEU A 70 22.73 9.13 11.74
CA LEU A 70 24.02 8.48 12.00
C LEU A 70 24.73 9.04 13.24
N THR A 71 24.36 10.21 13.74
CA THR A 71 24.89 10.78 14.99
C THR A 71 24.16 10.25 16.24
N LEU A 72 23.00 9.61 16.06
CA LEU A 72 22.27 8.96 17.15
C LEU A 72 22.96 7.66 17.59
N PRO A 73 22.87 7.27 18.86
CA PRO A 73 23.41 6.01 19.37
C PRO A 73 22.57 4.82 18.90
N LEU A 74 22.45 4.65 17.58
CA LEU A 74 21.70 3.57 16.92
C LEU A 74 22.66 2.76 16.05
N SER A 75 22.54 1.43 16.10
CA SER A 75 23.30 0.57 15.19
C SER A 75 22.72 0.66 13.78
N ARG A 76 23.58 0.47 12.75
CA ARG A 76 23.11 0.44 11.35
C ARG A 76 22.01 -0.61 11.14
N ARG A 77 22.10 -1.73 11.85
CA ARG A 77 21.11 -2.80 11.85
C ARG A 77 19.77 -2.34 12.42
N ASP A 78 19.77 -1.56 13.50
CA ASP A 78 18.54 -1.03 14.12
C ASP A 78 17.82 -0.04 13.19
N VAL A 79 18.57 0.74 12.42
CA VAL A 79 18.02 1.67 11.43
C VAL A 79 17.31 0.92 10.30
N VAL A 80 17.97 -0.08 9.72
CA VAL A 80 17.39 -0.89 8.63
C VAL A 80 16.17 -1.67 9.11
N LEU A 81 16.27 -2.36 10.26
CA LEU A 81 15.15 -3.12 10.82
C LEU A 81 14.00 -2.19 11.21
N GLY A 82 14.30 -1.02 11.77
CA GLY A 82 13.29 -0.01 12.10
C GLY A 82 12.46 0.39 10.89
N ARG A 83 13.11 0.55 9.72
CA ARG A 83 12.43 0.87 8.46
C ARG A 83 11.51 -0.25 7.97
N TYR A 84 11.98 -1.49 7.97
CA TYR A 84 11.13 -2.63 7.59
C TYR A 84 9.92 -2.77 8.52
N VAL A 85 10.13 -2.65 9.83
CA VAL A 85 9.03 -2.72 10.81
C VAL A 85 8.05 -1.58 10.61
N ALA A 86 8.51 -0.37 10.28
CA ALA A 86 7.64 0.77 10.00
C ALA A 86 6.80 0.55 8.73
N VAL A 87 7.38 0.00 7.66
CA VAL A 87 6.65 -0.34 6.43
C VAL A 87 5.62 -1.45 6.68
N ILE A 88 5.97 -2.47 7.48
CA ILE A 88 5.02 -3.53 7.89
C ILE A 88 3.85 -2.92 8.69
N ALA A 89 4.14 -1.99 9.61
CA ALA A 89 3.10 -1.29 10.36
C ALA A 89 2.19 -0.45 9.45
N MET A 90 2.77 0.21 8.44
CA MET A 90 2.01 0.95 7.42
C MET A 90 1.12 0.02 6.58
N ALA A 91 1.66 -1.13 6.15
CA ALA A 91 0.87 -2.14 5.45
C ALA A 91 -0.29 -2.65 6.32
N GLY A 92 -0.04 -2.93 7.61
CA GLY A 92 -1.07 -3.30 8.59
C GLY A 92 -2.15 -2.23 8.77
N ALA A 93 -1.75 -0.95 8.81
CA ALA A 93 -2.69 0.17 8.83
C ALA A 93 -3.51 0.23 7.54
N GLY A 94 -2.90 0.00 6.38
CA GLY A 94 -3.57 -0.11 5.08
C GLY A 94 -4.61 -1.23 5.06
N VAL A 95 -4.28 -2.41 5.61
CA VAL A 95 -5.23 -3.54 5.76
C VAL A 95 -6.41 -3.13 6.62
N ALA A 96 -6.15 -2.59 7.81
CA ALA A 96 -7.21 -2.23 8.75
C ALA A 96 -8.16 -1.15 8.18
N LEU A 97 -7.58 -0.10 7.59
CA LEU A 97 -8.35 0.99 6.97
C LEU A 97 -9.09 0.53 5.71
N GLY A 98 -8.45 -0.29 4.88
CA GLY A 98 -9.05 -0.84 3.66
C GLY A 98 -10.26 -1.72 3.96
N ILE A 99 -10.13 -2.63 4.93
CA ILE A 99 -11.25 -3.48 5.37
C ILE A 99 -12.35 -2.62 6.00
N ALA A 100 -11.99 -1.67 6.87
CA ALA A 100 -12.98 -0.80 7.51
C ALA A 100 -13.80 0.00 6.48
N LEU A 101 -13.14 0.58 5.48
CA LEU A 101 -13.81 1.33 4.42
C LEU A 101 -14.63 0.43 3.49
N GLN A 102 -14.14 -0.78 3.19
CA GLN A 102 -14.91 -1.75 2.41
C GLN A 102 -16.18 -2.18 3.13
N VAL A 103 -16.08 -2.52 4.41
CA VAL A 103 -17.26 -2.87 5.25
C VAL A 103 -18.24 -1.69 5.33
N LEU A 104 -17.72 -0.48 5.50
CA LEU A 104 -18.53 0.73 5.53
C LEU A 104 -19.26 0.96 4.19
N ALA A 105 -18.56 0.78 3.06
CA ALA A 105 -19.15 0.90 1.73
C ALA A 105 -20.30 -0.11 1.53
N VAL A 106 -20.10 -1.37 1.91
CA VAL A 106 -21.14 -2.41 1.84
C VAL A 106 -22.31 -2.10 2.77
N ALA A 107 -22.05 -1.62 3.99
CA ALA A 107 -23.09 -1.23 4.94
C ALA A 107 -23.93 -0.06 4.41
N VAL A 108 -23.30 0.93 3.77
CA VAL A 108 -24.01 2.06 3.12
C VAL A 108 -24.86 1.56 1.95
N GLY A 109 -24.35 0.63 1.15
CA GLY A 109 -25.12 -0.02 0.06
C GLY A 109 -26.35 -0.76 0.56
N ALA A 110 -26.30 -1.35 1.76
CA ALA A 110 -27.43 -2.05 2.38
C ALA A 110 -28.56 -1.12 2.89
N LEU A 111 -28.28 0.17 3.10
CA LEU A 111 -29.25 1.12 3.66
C LEU A 111 -30.37 1.57 2.69
N ASN A 112 -30.40 1.10 1.46
CA ASN A 112 -31.42 1.44 0.43
C ASN A 112 -31.62 2.96 0.17
N ILE A 113 -30.67 3.80 0.54
CA ILE A 113 -30.76 5.27 0.40
C ILE A 113 -30.22 5.70 -0.96
N LEU A 114 -29.40 4.85 -1.62
CA LEU A 114 -28.68 5.16 -2.84
C LEU A 114 -29.46 4.76 -4.10
N PRO A 115 -29.26 5.45 -5.23
CA PRO A 115 -29.74 5.02 -6.56
C PRO A 115 -29.30 3.59 -6.88
N GLY A 116 -30.10 2.88 -7.69
CA GLY A 116 -29.86 1.46 -8.00
C GLY A 116 -28.45 1.13 -8.48
N ASP A 117 -27.93 1.91 -9.43
CA ASP A 117 -26.59 1.71 -10.01
C ASP A 117 -25.47 1.77 -8.95
N LEU A 118 -25.58 2.69 -7.99
CA LEU A 118 -24.65 2.82 -6.87
C LEU A 118 -24.74 1.66 -5.89
N ARG A 119 -25.96 1.19 -5.67
CA ARG A 119 -26.23 0.07 -4.80
C ARG A 119 -25.63 -1.23 -5.32
N ASP A 120 -25.74 -1.47 -6.63
CA ASP A 120 -25.22 -2.68 -7.26
C ASP A 120 -23.69 -2.75 -7.15
N VAL A 121 -22.99 -1.62 -7.30
CA VAL A 121 -21.52 -1.53 -7.08
C VAL A 121 -21.13 -1.84 -5.64
N LEU A 122 -21.94 -1.43 -4.65
CA LEU A 122 -21.66 -1.60 -3.23
C LEU A 122 -22.14 -2.95 -2.67
N HIS A 123 -22.93 -3.70 -3.44
CA HIS A 123 -23.41 -5.01 -3.02
C HIS A 123 -22.30 -6.07 -3.17
N MET A 124 -22.13 -6.92 -2.17
CA MET A 124 -21.17 -8.02 -2.18
C MET A 124 -21.88 -9.36 -2.00
N THR A 125 -21.61 -10.29 -2.90
CA THR A 125 -22.00 -11.69 -2.77
C THR A 125 -20.96 -12.48 -1.97
N GLN A 126 -21.26 -13.74 -1.60
CA GLN A 126 -20.27 -14.58 -0.93
C GLN A 126 -19.02 -14.83 -1.80
N ALA A 127 -19.20 -14.93 -3.12
CA ALA A 127 -18.09 -15.06 -4.06
C ALA A 127 -17.20 -13.79 -4.05
N ASP A 128 -17.80 -12.60 -3.97
CA ASP A 128 -17.07 -11.33 -3.91
C ASP A 128 -16.27 -11.19 -2.60
N VAL A 129 -16.78 -11.71 -1.49
CA VAL A 129 -16.01 -11.75 -0.23
C VAL A 129 -14.75 -12.60 -0.36
N LEU A 130 -14.86 -13.79 -0.95
CA LEU A 130 -13.69 -14.64 -1.21
C LEU A 130 -12.71 -13.97 -2.17
N ALA A 131 -13.20 -13.37 -3.26
CA ALA A 131 -12.39 -12.62 -4.21
C ALA A 131 -11.69 -11.42 -3.55
N SER A 132 -12.36 -10.72 -2.63
CA SER A 132 -11.79 -9.61 -1.85
C SER A 132 -10.66 -10.07 -0.93
N ILE A 133 -10.83 -11.19 -0.23
CA ILE A 133 -9.79 -11.78 0.63
C ILE A 133 -8.58 -12.17 -0.22
N PHE A 134 -8.79 -12.83 -1.36
CA PHE A 134 -7.73 -13.20 -2.27
C PHE A 134 -7.00 -11.97 -2.83
N SER A 135 -7.75 -10.96 -3.28
CA SER A 135 -7.23 -9.68 -3.75
C SER A 135 -6.35 -8.99 -2.68
N LEU A 136 -6.81 -8.99 -1.42
CA LEU A 136 -6.08 -8.40 -0.30
C LEU A 136 -4.73 -9.10 -0.07
N PHE A 137 -4.69 -10.43 -0.06
CA PHE A 137 -3.44 -11.19 0.08
C PHE A 137 -2.49 -10.97 -1.09
N LEU A 138 -3.01 -10.96 -2.32
CA LEU A 138 -2.23 -10.69 -3.53
C LEU A 138 -1.61 -9.29 -3.46
N CYS A 139 -2.40 -8.28 -3.11
CA CYS A 139 -1.96 -6.90 -2.98
C CYS A 139 -0.94 -6.71 -1.84
N LEU A 140 -1.13 -7.42 -0.72
CA LEU A 140 -0.18 -7.42 0.39
C LEU A 140 1.17 -8.02 -0.05
N PHE A 141 1.14 -9.13 -0.79
CA PHE A 141 2.35 -9.74 -1.34
C PHE A 141 3.06 -8.82 -2.32
N MET A 142 2.31 -8.18 -3.23
CA MET A 142 2.86 -7.20 -4.18
C MET A 142 3.48 -5.99 -3.47
N GLY A 143 2.78 -5.42 -2.50
CA GLY A 143 3.27 -4.29 -1.72
C GLY A 143 4.51 -4.64 -0.89
N ALA A 144 4.53 -5.81 -0.25
CA ALA A 144 5.66 -6.28 0.54
C ALA A 144 6.89 -6.54 -0.33
N SER A 145 6.72 -7.17 -1.50
CA SER A 145 7.82 -7.40 -2.44
C SER A 145 8.37 -6.10 -3.02
N ALA A 146 7.50 -5.16 -3.41
CA ALA A 146 7.93 -3.84 -3.87
C ALA A 146 8.75 -3.11 -2.79
N ALA A 147 8.31 -3.14 -1.52
CA ALA A 147 9.06 -2.57 -0.41
C ALA A 147 10.40 -3.28 -0.18
N ALA A 148 10.44 -4.62 -0.30
CA ALA A 148 11.65 -5.42 -0.14
C ALA A 148 12.74 -5.06 -1.16
N PHE A 149 12.38 -4.74 -2.40
CA PHE A 149 13.31 -4.27 -3.42
C PHE A 149 13.66 -2.79 -3.27
N THR A 150 12.68 -1.97 -2.91
CA THR A 150 12.83 -0.52 -2.87
C THR A 150 13.70 -0.07 -1.70
N ILE A 151 13.53 -0.64 -0.50
CA ILE A 151 14.29 -0.24 0.70
C ILE A 151 15.79 -0.42 0.52
N PRO A 152 16.34 -1.58 0.07
CA PRO A 152 17.78 -1.72 -0.16
C PRO A 152 18.31 -0.78 -1.24
N ALA A 153 17.51 -0.53 -2.30
CA ALA A 153 17.89 0.38 -3.36
C ALA A 153 18.06 1.82 -2.85
N TYR A 154 17.15 2.28 -1.99
CA TYR A 154 17.28 3.60 -1.35
C TYR A 154 18.49 3.70 -0.43
N PHE A 155 18.82 2.66 0.32
CA PHE A 155 20.02 2.66 1.16
C PHE A 155 21.32 2.69 0.35
N LYS A 156 21.33 2.10 -0.86
CA LYS A 156 22.51 2.03 -1.72
C LYS A 156 22.68 3.25 -2.61
N PHE A 157 21.61 3.74 -3.22
CA PHE A 157 21.63 4.75 -4.28
C PHE A 157 21.06 6.10 -3.84
N GLY A 158 20.49 6.20 -2.63
CA GLY A 158 19.78 7.37 -2.17
C GLY A 158 18.45 7.58 -2.90
N ASN A 159 17.83 8.75 -2.70
CA ASN A 159 16.56 9.12 -3.34
C ASN A 159 16.82 9.72 -4.74
N THR A 160 17.27 8.89 -5.67
CA THR A 160 17.45 9.28 -7.07
C THR A 160 16.16 9.08 -7.86
N LYS A 161 16.04 9.72 -9.03
CA LYS A 161 14.89 9.48 -9.94
C LYS A 161 14.72 7.99 -10.24
N ALA A 162 15.80 7.26 -10.43
CA ALA A 162 15.77 5.82 -10.70
C ALA A 162 15.15 5.02 -9.55
N THR A 163 15.51 5.34 -8.28
CA THR A 163 14.95 4.65 -7.12
C THR A 163 13.48 5.00 -6.87
N GLN A 164 13.05 6.22 -7.21
CA GLN A 164 11.65 6.62 -7.12
C GLN A 164 10.75 5.84 -8.09
N PHE A 165 11.24 5.51 -9.28
CA PHE A 165 10.50 4.71 -10.25
C PHE A 165 10.56 3.20 -10.01
N LEU A 166 11.44 2.73 -9.13
CA LEU A 166 11.65 1.30 -8.88
C LEU A 166 10.38 0.57 -8.43
N PRO A 167 9.54 1.10 -7.50
CA PRO A 167 8.28 0.46 -7.14
C PRO A 167 7.32 0.32 -8.33
N MET A 168 7.31 1.31 -9.23
CA MET A 168 6.49 1.28 -10.43
C MET A 168 6.94 0.18 -11.40
N PHE A 169 8.26 -0.02 -11.57
CA PHE A 169 8.79 -1.12 -12.38
C PHE A 169 8.46 -2.49 -11.80
N VAL A 170 8.53 -2.64 -10.48
CA VAL A 170 8.13 -3.89 -9.82
C VAL A 170 6.66 -4.18 -10.07
N MET A 171 5.77 -3.18 -9.94
CA MET A 171 4.34 -3.35 -10.23
C MET A 171 4.07 -3.67 -11.70
N LEU A 172 4.80 -3.02 -12.63
CA LEU A 172 4.70 -3.31 -14.04
C LEU A 172 5.09 -4.75 -14.37
N ALA A 173 6.17 -5.25 -13.75
CA ALA A 173 6.60 -6.64 -13.90
C ALA A 173 5.53 -7.63 -13.43
N TYR A 174 4.89 -7.38 -12.28
CA TYR A 174 3.76 -8.19 -11.83
C TYR A 174 2.59 -8.16 -12.80
N PHE A 175 2.24 -6.98 -13.31
CA PHE A 175 1.16 -6.84 -14.28
C PHE A 175 1.43 -7.66 -15.54
N ILE A 176 2.65 -7.56 -16.10
CA ILE A 176 3.07 -8.33 -17.27
C ILE A 176 3.00 -9.84 -16.99
N CYS A 177 3.48 -10.27 -15.83
CA CYS A 177 3.39 -11.68 -15.43
C CYS A 177 1.93 -12.15 -15.34
N MET A 178 1.03 -11.38 -14.70
CA MET A 178 -0.38 -11.75 -14.59
C MET A 178 -1.07 -11.85 -15.95
N VAL A 179 -0.84 -10.87 -16.83
CA VAL A 179 -1.42 -10.91 -18.18
C VAL A 179 -0.87 -12.09 -18.99
N GLY A 180 0.45 -12.34 -18.90
CA GLY A 180 1.06 -13.47 -19.58
C GLY A 180 0.53 -14.82 -19.10
N PHE A 181 0.37 -15.01 -17.79
CA PHE A 181 -0.23 -16.24 -17.23
C PHE A 181 -1.70 -16.39 -17.60
N GLY A 182 -2.46 -15.28 -17.64
CA GLY A 182 -3.86 -15.31 -18.08
C GLY A 182 -4.00 -15.83 -19.51
N GLN A 183 -3.20 -15.29 -20.43
CA GLN A 183 -3.21 -15.72 -21.84
C GLN A 183 -2.81 -17.20 -22.02
N ILE A 184 -1.85 -17.68 -21.21
CA ILE A 184 -1.45 -19.10 -21.27
C ILE A 184 -2.58 -20.02 -20.74
N ALA A 185 -3.28 -19.59 -19.68
CA ALA A 185 -4.38 -20.34 -19.10
C ALA A 185 -5.59 -20.48 -20.06
N ASP A 186 -5.82 -19.47 -20.90
CA ASP A 186 -6.89 -19.51 -21.93
C ASP A 186 -6.57 -20.42 -23.12
N HIS A 187 -5.30 -20.87 -23.25
CA HIS A 187 -4.83 -21.75 -24.33
C HIS A 187 -4.66 -23.20 -23.89
N ILE A 188 -4.87 -23.53 -22.61
CA ILE A 188 -4.83 -24.90 -22.06
C ILE A 188 -6.24 -25.38 -21.75
#